data_a55006cd3703dd574da36765197cb589
#
_entry.id   a55006cd3703dd574da36765197cb589
#
_cell.length_a   1.000
_cell.length_b   1.000
_cell.length_c   1.000
_cell.angle_alpha   90.00
_cell.angle_beta   90.00
_cell.angle_gamma   90.00
#
_symmetry.space_group_name_H-M   'P 1'
#
loop_
_entity.id
_entity.type
_entity.pdbx_description
1 polymer ?
#
loop_
_entity_poly.entity_id
_entity_poly.type
_entity_poly.pdbx_seq_one_letter_code
_entity_poly.pdbx_strand_id
1 'polypeptide(L)'
;DKFTVFRDRQITNSNTTQDKGKDCLRVIKSRNISDDGKEIIDIPGYDSYIKKDTVENLSAYKFVGNQNVYLTPNMTYKPRVMRNTGNVVVNGSVAVLIPKEKMALSERQMEYFSSAEYRKFYQIARNYQTRSLNVDATSVFFYGVLKECCNG
;
A
#
# COMPACT_ATOMS: atom_id res chain seq x y z
N ASP A 1 -16.52 8.07 1.01
CA ASP A 1 -15.91 6.74 1.03
C ASP A 1 -15.65 6.27 -0.41
N LYS A 2 -14.41 6.34 -0.85
CA LYS A 2 -14.00 6.11 -2.25
C LYS A 2 -13.31 4.77 -2.46
N PHE A 3 -12.91 4.10 -1.40
CA PHE A 3 -12.12 2.88 -1.49
C PHE A 3 -12.66 1.79 -0.59
N THR A 4 -12.44 0.54 -0.99
CA THR A 4 -12.44 -0.60 -0.09
C THR A 4 -10.99 -0.99 0.20
N VAL A 5 -10.77 -1.69 1.31
CA VAL A 5 -9.43 -2.08 1.74
C VAL A 5 -9.30 -3.60 1.73
N PHE A 6 -8.24 -4.09 1.11
CA PHE A 6 -7.82 -5.48 1.25
C PHE A 6 -6.55 -5.53 2.10
N ARG A 7 -6.51 -6.46 3.04
CA ARG A 7 -5.33 -6.77 3.84
C ARG A 7 -5.06 -8.27 3.78
N ASP A 8 -3.85 -8.61 3.37
CA ASP A 8 -3.45 -10.01 3.32
C ASP A 8 -3.25 -10.58 4.73
N ARG A 9 -3.57 -11.86 4.89
CA ARG A 9 -3.32 -12.64 6.11
C ARG A 9 -2.66 -13.98 5.85
N GLN A 10 -2.36 -14.26 4.59
CA GLN A 10 -1.87 -15.57 4.16
C GLN A 10 -0.37 -15.60 3.89
N ILE A 11 0.24 -14.45 3.58
CA ILE A 11 1.67 -14.34 3.32
C ILE A 11 2.38 -14.07 4.65
N THR A 12 3.17 -15.03 5.08
CA THR A 12 3.85 -15.01 6.37
C THR A 12 5.31 -15.45 6.21
N ASN A 13 6.08 -15.43 7.29
CA ASN A 13 7.46 -15.92 7.28
C ASN A 13 7.56 -17.40 6.94
N SER A 14 6.47 -18.17 7.11
CA SER A 14 6.48 -19.60 6.82
C SER A 14 6.41 -19.94 5.34
N ASN A 15 5.92 -19.04 4.49
CA ASN A 15 5.80 -19.29 3.05
C ASN A 15 6.58 -18.28 2.20
N THR A 16 7.45 -17.50 2.80
CA THR A 16 8.34 -16.55 2.11
C THR A 16 9.80 -16.91 2.35
N THR A 17 10.67 -16.36 1.52
CA THR A 17 12.12 -16.55 1.62
C THR A 17 12.83 -15.22 1.41
N GLN A 18 14.05 -15.10 1.91
CA GLN A 18 14.91 -13.94 1.64
C GLN A 18 15.68 -14.06 0.32
N ASP A 19 15.67 -15.25 -0.29
CA ASP A 19 16.40 -15.49 -1.52
C ASP A 19 15.55 -15.21 -2.74
N LYS A 20 16.06 -14.34 -3.61
CA LYS A 20 15.45 -14.09 -4.91
C LYS A 20 15.71 -15.28 -5.82
N GLY A 21 14.80 -16.24 -5.84
CA GLY A 21 14.89 -17.40 -6.73
C GLY A 21 14.21 -17.15 -8.07
N LYS A 22 14.41 -18.10 -9.00
CA LYS A 22 13.60 -18.18 -10.20
C LYS A 22 12.16 -18.47 -9.80
N ASP A 23 11.20 -17.94 -10.55
CA ASP A 23 9.77 -18.16 -10.32
C ASP A 23 9.30 -17.64 -8.96
N CYS A 24 9.96 -16.65 -8.43
CA CYS A 24 9.54 -15.94 -7.21
C CYS A 24 9.02 -14.55 -7.54
N LEU A 25 7.97 -14.14 -6.83
CA LEU A 25 7.50 -12.76 -6.81
C LEU A 25 8.06 -12.05 -5.59
N ARG A 26 8.34 -10.76 -5.74
CA ARG A 26 8.73 -9.93 -4.60
C ARG A 26 7.53 -9.65 -3.73
N VAL A 27 7.70 -9.77 -2.43
CA VAL A 27 6.69 -9.38 -1.43
C VAL A 27 7.00 -7.97 -0.97
N ILE A 28 6.11 -7.05 -1.24
CA ILE A 28 6.23 -5.66 -0.79
C ILE A 28 5.69 -5.57 0.62
N LYS A 29 6.50 -5.05 1.51
CA LYS A 29 6.18 -4.78 2.91
C LYS A 29 6.23 -3.28 3.17
N SER A 30 5.71 -2.84 4.29
CA SER A 30 5.52 -1.41 4.56
C SER A 30 6.79 -0.56 4.39
N ARG A 31 7.94 -1.06 4.85
CA ARG A 31 9.21 -0.34 4.75
C ARG A 31 9.77 -0.30 3.33
N ASN A 32 9.27 -1.13 2.43
CA ASN A 32 9.68 -1.12 1.03
C ASN A 32 9.09 0.04 0.23
N ILE A 33 8.06 0.70 0.75
CA ILE A 33 7.47 1.86 0.11
C ILE A 33 8.21 3.10 0.61
N SER A 34 8.80 3.87 -0.31
CA SER A 34 9.52 5.09 0.04
C SER A 34 8.64 6.09 0.77
N ASP A 35 9.24 6.99 1.55
CA ASP A 35 8.51 7.97 2.35
C ASP A 35 7.64 8.91 1.51
N ASP A 36 8.04 9.15 0.27
CA ASP A 36 7.26 9.97 -0.68
C ASP A 36 6.25 9.16 -1.51
N GLY A 37 6.21 7.85 -1.33
CA GLY A 37 5.30 6.96 -2.06
C GLY A 37 5.64 6.76 -3.54
N LYS A 38 6.82 7.15 -4.00
CA LYS A 38 7.15 7.15 -5.43
C LYS A 38 7.89 5.90 -5.89
N GLU A 39 8.52 5.17 -4.99
CA GLU A 39 9.35 4.02 -5.39
C GLU A 39 9.36 2.91 -4.35
N ILE A 40 9.74 1.73 -4.82
CA ILE A 40 9.99 0.57 -3.97
C ILE A 40 11.48 0.55 -3.63
N ILE A 41 11.77 0.45 -2.34
CA ILE A 41 13.13 0.47 -1.81
C ILE A 41 13.57 -0.96 -1.52
N ASP A 42 14.79 -1.29 -1.94
CA ASP A 42 15.44 -2.54 -1.57
C ASP A 42 16.09 -2.39 -0.19
N ILE A 43 15.79 -3.33 0.71
CA ILE A 43 16.34 -3.34 2.06
C ILE A 43 16.95 -4.71 2.32
N PRO A 44 18.27 -4.87 2.18
CA PRO A 44 18.94 -6.13 2.42
C PRO A 44 18.64 -6.68 3.83
N GLY A 45 18.37 -7.98 3.90
CA GLY A 45 18.00 -8.64 5.16
C GLY A 45 16.53 -8.46 5.58
N TYR A 46 15.83 -7.55 4.95
CA TYR A 46 14.39 -7.32 5.20
C TYR A 46 13.53 -7.85 4.06
N ASP A 47 13.97 -7.73 2.82
CA ASP A 47 13.19 -8.07 1.64
C ASP A 47 12.81 -9.55 1.61
N SER A 48 11.61 -9.82 1.12
CA SER A 48 11.07 -11.17 1.04
C SER A 48 10.54 -11.48 -0.36
N TYR A 49 10.53 -12.76 -0.67
CA TYR A 49 10.06 -13.30 -1.94
C TYR A 49 9.16 -14.50 -1.68
N ILE A 50 8.25 -14.77 -2.58
CA ILE A 50 7.34 -15.92 -2.49
C ILE A 50 7.32 -16.64 -3.84
N LYS A 51 7.31 -17.97 -3.81
CA LYS A 51 7.22 -18.77 -5.03
C LYS A 51 5.88 -18.53 -5.73
N LYS A 52 5.94 -18.39 -7.05
CA LYS A 52 4.77 -18.13 -7.86
C LYS A 52 3.69 -19.22 -7.68
N ASP A 53 4.08 -20.49 -7.67
CA ASP A 53 3.15 -21.60 -7.49
C ASP A 53 2.47 -21.59 -6.12
N THR A 54 3.11 -21.03 -5.12
CA THR A 54 2.52 -20.84 -3.80
C THR A 54 1.54 -19.66 -3.80
N VAL A 55 1.96 -18.50 -4.29
CA VAL A 55 1.17 -17.27 -4.18
C VAL A 55 -0.05 -17.26 -5.09
N GLU A 56 -0.02 -17.95 -6.22
CA GLU A 56 -1.17 -17.95 -7.15
C GLU A 56 -2.42 -18.64 -6.56
N ASN A 57 -2.27 -19.37 -5.46
CA ASN A 57 -3.39 -19.95 -4.72
C ASN A 57 -3.86 -19.06 -3.56
N LEU A 58 -3.23 -17.90 -3.36
CA LEU A 58 -3.55 -16.98 -2.26
C LEU A 58 -4.40 -15.82 -2.75
N SER A 59 -5.17 -15.25 -1.84
CA SER A 59 -6.08 -14.12 -2.16
C SER A 59 -5.37 -12.89 -2.69
N ALA A 60 -4.15 -12.62 -2.22
CA ALA A 60 -3.38 -11.46 -2.65
C ALA A 60 -2.96 -11.52 -4.12
N TYR A 61 -2.93 -12.71 -4.71
CA TYR A 61 -2.49 -12.88 -6.09
C TYR A 61 -3.37 -12.13 -7.10
N LYS A 62 -4.64 -11.94 -6.80
CA LYS A 62 -5.56 -11.22 -7.69
C LYS A 62 -5.14 -9.78 -7.99
N PHE A 63 -4.27 -9.19 -7.17
CA PHE A 63 -3.79 -7.82 -7.37
C PHE A 63 -2.47 -7.76 -8.13
N VAL A 64 -1.83 -8.89 -8.42
CA VAL A 64 -0.59 -8.91 -9.19
C VAL A 64 -0.85 -8.35 -10.59
N GLY A 65 -0.10 -7.34 -10.97
CA GLY A 65 -0.26 -6.67 -12.26
C GLY A 65 -1.45 -5.73 -12.37
N ASN A 66 -2.28 -5.62 -11.34
CA ASN A 66 -3.43 -4.72 -11.37
C ASN A 66 -2.98 -3.29 -11.01
N GLN A 67 -2.92 -2.41 -12.02
CA GLN A 67 -2.50 -1.02 -11.87
C GLN A 67 -3.64 -0.08 -11.45
N ASN A 68 -4.84 -0.62 -11.21
CA ASN A 68 -6.01 0.15 -10.80
C ASN A 68 -6.22 0.15 -9.28
N VAL A 69 -5.27 -0.37 -8.54
CA VAL A 69 -5.29 -0.35 -7.08
C VAL A 69 -4.05 0.36 -6.54
N TYR A 70 -4.13 0.79 -5.29
CA TYR A 70 -3.08 1.57 -4.65
C TYR A 70 -2.60 0.86 -3.40
N LEU A 71 -1.34 1.07 -3.06
CA LEU A 71 -0.69 0.46 -1.91
C LEU A 71 -0.39 1.53 -0.88
N THR A 72 -0.67 1.24 0.38
CA THR A 72 -0.34 2.11 1.50
C THR A 72 0.09 1.28 2.70
N PRO A 73 1.11 1.71 3.45
CA PRO A 73 1.46 1.01 4.69
C PRO A 73 0.28 0.96 5.64
N ASN A 74 0.03 -0.22 6.18
CA ASN A 74 -1.12 -0.45 7.06
C ASN A 74 -0.97 0.24 8.41
N MET A 75 0.22 0.19 8.98
CA MET A 75 0.57 0.90 10.21
C MET A 75 1.82 1.72 9.95
N THR A 76 1.72 3.03 10.14
CA THR A 76 2.84 3.89 9.80
C THR A 76 2.79 5.21 10.55
N TYR A 77 3.96 5.79 10.79
CA TYR A 77 4.11 7.18 11.24
C TYR A 77 4.03 8.16 10.07
N LYS A 78 4.28 7.67 8.85
CA LYS A 78 4.34 8.50 7.64
C LYS A 78 3.38 7.92 6.60
N PRO A 79 2.11 8.35 6.58
CA PRO A 79 1.17 7.92 5.54
C PRO A 79 1.73 8.23 4.16
N ARG A 80 1.56 7.28 3.25
CA ARG A 80 1.96 7.43 1.87
C ARG A 80 1.19 6.46 1.00
N VAL A 81 1.01 6.81 -0.26
CA VAL A 81 0.25 6.01 -1.22
C VAL A 81 1.05 5.90 -2.50
N MET A 82 1.14 4.67 -3.03
CA MET A 82 1.72 4.45 -4.35
C MET A 82 0.77 3.61 -5.20
N ARG A 83 0.86 3.78 -6.51
CA ARG A 83 0.14 2.90 -7.43
C ARG A 83 0.76 1.51 -7.41
N ASN A 84 -0.09 0.47 -7.45
CA ASN A 84 0.41 -0.88 -7.59
C ASN A 84 1.20 -1.03 -8.89
N THR A 85 2.25 -1.80 -8.83
CA THR A 85 3.13 -2.05 -9.98
C THR A 85 3.16 -3.55 -10.30
N GLY A 86 3.85 -3.92 -11.38
CA GLY A 86 3.83 -5.26 -11.99
C GLY A 86 4.07 -6.44 -11.05
N ASN A 87 5.05 -7.25 -11.24
CA ASN A 87 5.27 -8.57 -10.62
C ASN A 87 5.57 -8.54 -9.12
N VAL A 88 4.71 -7.91 -8.33
CA VAL A 88 4.85 -7.83 -6.87
C VAL A 88 3.55 -8.24 -6.20
N VAL A 89 3.68 -8.74 -4.98
CA VAL A 89 2.55 -9.06 -4.11
C VAL A 89 2.79 -8.38 -2.76
N VAL A 90 1.76 -8.15 -1.99
CA VAL A 90 1.88 -7.47 -0.69
C VAL A 90 1.49 -8.39 0.44
N ASN A 91 2.14 -8.23 1.59
CA ASN A 91 1.72 -8.90 2.81
C ASN A 91 0.80 -8.00 3.66
N GLY A 92 0.41 -8.45 4.83
CA GLY A 92 -0.52 -7.74 5.70
C GLY A 92 -0.01 -6.42 6.27
N SER A 93 1.26 -6.07 6.09
CA SER A 93 1.79 -4.76 6.50
C SER A 93 1.46 -3.65 5.50
N VAL A 94 0.95 -4.02 4.31
CA VAL A 94 0.53 -3.08 3.27
C VAL A 94 -0.94 -3.30 2.98
N ALA A 95 -1.74 -2.25 3.07
CA ALA A 95 -3.14 -2.29 2.68
C ALA A 95 -3.26 -2.01 1.17
N VAL A 96 -4.15 -2.72 0.51
CA VAL A 96 -4.51 -2.46 -0.88
C VAL A 96 -5.79 -1.64 -0.91
N LEU A 97 -5.70 -0.45 -1.49
CA LEU A 97 -6.85 0.44 -1.67
C LEU A 97 -7.49 0.16 -3.02
N ILE A 98 -8.73 -0.28 -3.00
CA ILE A 98 -9.48 -0.65 -4.19
C ILE A 98 -10.53 0.42 -4.44
N PRO A 99 -10.44 1.19 -5.54
CA PRO A 99 -11.47 2.18 -5.85
C PRO A 99 -12.84 1.54 -6.01
N LYS A 100 -13.86 2.13 -5.42
CA LYS A 100 -15.25 1.66 -5.55
C LYS A 100 -15.86 1.96 -6.91
N GLU A 101 -15.35 2.99 -7.57
CA GLU A 101 -15.76 3.40 -8.90
C GLU A 101 -14.55 3.44 -9.81
N LYS A 102 -14.77 3.49 -11.11
CA LYS A 102 -13.69 3.71 -12.07
C LYS A 102 -13.09 5.10 -11.84
N MET A 103 -12.04 5.15 -11.06
CA MET A 103 -11.30 6.37 -10.79
C MET A 103 -9.81 6.04 -10.70
N ALA A 104 -8.99 7.02 -10.99
CA ALA A 104 -7.55 6.94 -10.76
C ALA A 104 -7.13 8.12 -9.91
N LEU A 105 -6.24 7.87 -8.94
CA LEU A 105 -5.59 8.96 -8.23
C LEU A 105 -4.54 9.58 -9.15
N SER A 106 -4.55 10.90 -9.26
CA SER A 106 -3.49 11.62 -9.95
C SER A 106 -2.19 11.57 -9.14
N GLU A 107 -1.06 11.82 -9.79
CA GLU A 107 0.22 11.94 -9.08
C GLU A 107 0.14 12.99 -7.98
N ARG A 108 -0.53 14.10 -8.25
CA ARG A 108 -0.72 15.18 -7.28
C ARG A 108 -1.50 14.73 -6.06
N GLN A 109 -2.54 13.92 -6.26
CA GLN A 109 -3.31 13.36 -5.14
C GLN A 109 -2.47 12.37 -4.33
N MET A 110 -1.70 11.51 -4.98
CA MET A 110 -0.80 10.59 -4.29
C MET A 110 0.30 11.32 -3.54
N GLU A 111 0.85 12.39 -4.12
CA GLU A 111 1.82 13.25 -3.43
C GLU A 111 1.22 13.89 -2.18
N TYR A 112 -0.01 14.37 -2.27
CA TYR A 112 -0.69 14.93 -1.10
C TYR A 112 -0.87 13.88 -0.01
N PHE A 113 -1.35 12.70 -0.34
CA PHE A 113 -1.53 11.62 0.66
C PHE A 113 -0.21 11.13 1.26
N SER A 114 0.91 11.42 0.62
CA SER A 114 2.25 11.11 1.10
C SER A 114 2.93 12.33 1.76
N SER A 115 2.23 13.45 1.87
CA SER A 115 2.80 14.71 2.36
C SER A 115 2.76 14.82 3.88
N ALA A 116 3.59 15.70 4.42
CA ALA A 116 3.56 16.06 5.83
C ALA A 116 2.24 16.74 6.23
N GLU A 117 1.63 17.49 5.31
CA GLU A 117 0.32 18.13 5.53
C GLU A 117 -0.78 17.09 5.73
N TYR A 118 -0.83 16.08 4.88
CA TYR A 118 -1.80 14.99 5.02
C TYR A 118 -1.55 14.19 6.29
N ARG A 119 -0.30 13.91 6.60
CA ARG A 119 0.07 13.22 7.84
C ARG A 119 -0.48 13.95 9.06
N LYS A 120 -0.33 15.28 9.10
CA LYS A 120 -0.86 16.10 10.18
C LYS A 120 -2.38 16.05 10.25
N PHE A 121 -3.04 16.16 9.09
CA PHE A 121 -4.49 16.02 9.00
C PHE A 121 -4.95 14.66 9.50
N TYR A 122 -4.30 13.60 9.06
CA TYR A 122 -4.65 12.23 9.42
C TYR A 122 -4.50 11.99 10.92
N GLN A 123 -3.45 12.51 11.52
CA GLN A 123 -3.24 12.41 12.97
C GLN A 123 -4.36 13.11 13.74
N ILE A 124 -4.78 14.29 13.30
CA ILE A 124 -5.89 15.03 13.90
C ILE A 124 -7.20 14.26 13.74
N ALA A 125 -7.48 13.79 12.54
CA ALA A 125 -8.69 13.04 12.22
C ALA A 125 -8.80 11.74 13.02
N ARG A 126 -7.67 11.16 13.42
CA ARG A 126 -7.58 9.95 14.24
C ARG A 126 -7.37 10.26 15.73
N ASN A 127 -7.71 11.47 16.17
CA ASN A 127 -7.62 11.90 17.58
C ASN A 127 -6.21 11.79 18.17
N TYR A 128 -5.19 12.16 17.39
CA TYR A 128 -3.79 12.09 17.85
C TYR A 128 -3.40 10.71 18.40
N GLN A 129 -3.87 9.67 17.78
CA GLN A 129 -3.40 8.34 18.11
C GLN A 129 -1.91 8.25 17.82
N THR A 130 -1.14 7.98 18.87
CA THR A 130 0.13 8.57 19.13
C THR A 130 1.33 7.88 18.51
N ARG A 131 1.20 6.72 17.90
CA ARG A 131 2.41 6.02 17.44
C ARG A 131 2.37 5.69 15.96
N SER A 132 1.55 4.76 15.57
CA SER A 132 1.39 4.43 14.18
C SER A 132 -0.06 4.60 13.75
N LEU A 133 -0.25 4.86 12.47
CA LEU A 133 -1.57 5.04 11.89
C LEU A 133 -1.97 3.75 11.21
N ASN A 134 -3.14 3.23 11.57
CA ASN A 134 -3.74 2.05 10.95
C ASN A 134 -4.57 2.48 9.74
N VAL A 135 -4.38 1.79 8.62
CA VAL A 135 -5.29 1.91 7.50
C VAL A 135 -6.28 0.75 7.56
N ASP A 136 -7.48 1.04 7.97
CA ASP A 136 -8.58 0.10 8.09
C ASP A 136 -9.81 0.61 7.32
N ALA A 137 -10.91 -0.11 7.39
CA ALA A 137 -12.15 0.27 6.70
C ALA A 137 -12.67 1.65 7.14
N THR A 138 -12.42 2.04 8.39
CA THR A 138 -12.82 3.35 8.91
C THR A 138 -11.88 4.45 8.42
N SER A 139 -10.58 4.21 8.51
CA SER A 139 -9.58 5.22 8.17
C SER A 139 -9.51 5.48 6.67
N VAL A 140 -9.87 4.52 5.84
CA VAL A 140 -9.91 4.72 4.38
C VAL A 140 -10.89 5.83 3.97
N PHE A 141 -11.82 6.16 4.84
CA PHE A 141 -12.71 7.29 4.64
C PHE A 141 -11.95 8.61 4.45
N PHE A 142 -10.80 8.75 5.09
CA PHE A 142 -9.98 9.95 5.00
C PHE A 142 -9.15 10.03 3.70
N TYR A 143 -9.07 8.94 2.94
CA TYR A 143 -8.48 8.94 1.61
C TYR A 143 -9.53 9.36 0.56
N GLY A 144 -10.17 10.50 0.80
CA GLY A 144 -11.08 11.08 -0.18
C GLY A 144 -10.30 11.64 -1.37
N VAL A 145 -10.94 11.69 -2.51
CA VAL A 145 -10.34 12.31 -3.69
C VAL A 145 -10.30 13.82 -3.47
N LEU A 146 -9.10 14.41 -3.53
CA LEU A 146 -8.97 15.84 -3.53
C LEU A 146 -9.68 16.41 -4.75
N LYS A 147 -10.49 17.40 -4.51
CA LYS A 147 -11.05 18.19 -5.60
C LYS A 147 -9.89 18.97 -6.21
N GLU A 148 -9.44 18.54 -7.38
CA GLU A 148 -8.47 19.31 -8.12
C GLU A 148 -9.11 20.62 -8.49
N CYS A 149 -8.53 21.71 -8.02
CA CYS A 149 -8.97 23.02 -8.44
C CYS A 149 -8.84 23.12 -9.93
N CYS A 150 -9.87 23.59 -10.60
CA CYS A 150 -9.84 23.88 -12.05
C CYS A 150 -8.73 24.84 -12.43
N ASN A 151 -8.09 25.44 -11.47
CA ASN A 151 -7.02 26.42 -11.62
C ASN A 151 -5.62 25.82 -11.43
N GLY A 152 -5.49 24.53 -11.46
CA GLY A 152 -4.18 23.91 -11.32
C GLY A 152 -4.16 22.72 -10.46
#